data_a075a9c2f25aaa73583fde8243c868ae
#
_entry.id   a075a9c2f25aaa73583fde8243c868ae
#
_cell.length_a   1.000
_cell.length_b   1.000
_cell.length_c   1.000
_cell.angle_alpha   90.00
_cell.angle_beta   90.00
_cell.angle_gamma   90.00
#
_symmetry.space_group_name_H-M   'P 1'
#
loop_
_entity.id
_entity.type
_entity.pdbx_description
1 polymer ?
#
loop_
_entity_poly.entity_id
_entity_poly.type
_entity_poly.pdbx_seq_one_letter_code
_entity_poly.pdbx_strand_id
1 'polypeptide(L)'
;MPYQTLTPMERLLSPQVREMPPSGIRKFFDYTSGMKDVISLGVGEPDFVTPQIVRDACVAALDKGRTTYTSNAGMPELREAISGYLSDSCGVSYDPDNEVLVTVGSSEAIDLALRALITEGDEIVIPEPCYISYSPIVFLGGGTPVGVETFAKHQFKLKADALREKLTPRSKVLVLCYPNNPTGGIMTYEDWLPIARLAEERNLVVISDEIYSELSYGDKHVSFASLPGMKERTLVVNGFSKAFAMTGWRVGYACGPRELIAAMLKIHQYTVMCAPIMGQVAALASLQVGMEEKDRMIESYNQRRRVFVQGLRQIGLPCHEPQGAFYAFPSIAHTGLTSEQFAHRLLQEAKVVTVPGHVFGSGGEGFIRCSYASSQVQLEEALERIRKFLSLI
;
A
#
# COMPACT_ATOMS: atom_id res chain seq x y z
N MET A 1 -30.21 13.65 12.41
CA MET A 1 -29.21 13.80 13.48
C MET A 1 -29.34 15.22 14.03
N PRO A 2 -29.37 15.44 15.37
CA PRO A 2 -29.43 16.80 15.91
C PRO A 2 -28.18 17.56 15.50
N TYR A 3 -28.33 18.81 15.13
CA TYR A 3 -27.23 19.75 14.83
C TYR A 3 -26.33 19.84 16.06
N GLN A 4 -25.23 19.10 16.07
CA GLN A 4 -24.16 19.31 17.05
C GLN A 4 -23.58 20.70 16.75
N THR A 5 -23.77 21.64 17.63
CA THR A 5 -23.14 22.97 17.55
C THR A 5 -21.64 22.79 17.66
N LEU A 6 -20.92 23.12 16.57
CA LEU A 6 -19.46 23.08 16.52
C LEU A 6 -18.88 23.89 17.69
N THR A 7 -17.88 23.36 18.35
CA THR A 7 -17.09 24.09 19.35
C THR A 7 -16.37 25.28 18.71
N PRO A 8 -15.96 26.30 19.49
CA PRO A 8 -15.19 27.41 18.93
C PRO A 8 -13.95 26.98 18.14
N MET A 9 -13.23 25.95 18.60
CA MET A 9 -12.06 25.43 17.90
C MET A 9 -12.43 24.69 16.60
N GLU A 10 -13.48 23.88 16.62
CA GLU A 10 -13.95 23.17 15.41
C GLU A 10 -14.33 24.11 14.27
N ARG A 11 -14.82 25.32 14.58
CA ARG A 11 -15.13 26.36 13.59
C ARG A 11 -13.88 26.94 12.92
N LEU A 12 -12.72 26.86 13.57
CA LEU A 12 -11.42 27.34 13.06
C LEU A 12 -10.67 26.29 12.23
N LEU A 13 -11.07 25.02 12.33
CA LEU A 13 -10.46 23.95 11.54
C LEU A 13 -10.85 24.07 10.06
N SER A 14 -9.91 23.69 9.16
CA SER A 14 -10.20 23.55 7.74
C SER A 14 -11.41 22.63 7.52
N PRO A 15 -12.36 23.00 6.67
CA PRO A 15 -13.51 22.16 6.38
C PRO A 15 -13.12 20.74 5.94
N GLN A 16 -12.10 20.60 5.08
CA GLN A 16 -11.62 19.31 4.61
C GLN A 16 -11.17 18.40 5.76
N VAL A 17 -10.41 18.94 6.74
CA VAL A 17 -9.95 18.15 7.90
C VAL A 17 -11.11 17.78 8.81
N ARG A 18 -12.05 18.71 9.02
CA ARG A 18 -13.21 18.50 9.88
C ARG A 18 -14.18 17.45 9.31
N GLU A 19 -14.35 17.43 8.00
CA GLU A 19 -15.27 16.52 7.30
C GLU A 19 -14.65 15.15 7.01
N MET A 20 -13.32 15.04 7.09
CA MET A 20 -12.60 13.79 6.86
C MET A 20 -12.91 12.77 7.98
N PRO A 21 -13.40 11.56 7.64
CA PRO A 21 -13.65 10.53 8.65
C PRO A 21 -12.34 10.02 9.28
N PRO A 22 -12.35 9.63 10.56
CA PRO A 22 -11.22 8.94 11.17
C PRO A 22 -10.88 7.64 10.44
N SER A 23 -9.60 7.23 10.47
CA SER A 23 -9.15 5.99 9.85
C SER A 23 -9.93 4.77 10.37
N GLY A 24 -10.64 4.07 9.49
CA GLY A 24 -11.42 2.87 9.82
C GLY A 24 -10.56 1.74 10.40
N ILE A 25 -9.31 1.61 9.96
CA ILE A 25 -8.37 0.59 10.50
C ILE A 25 -7.99 0.92 11.96
N ARG A 26 -7.72 2.20 12.28
CA ARG A 26 -7.29 2.61 13.62
C ARG A 26 -8.35 2.30 14.68
N LYS A 27 -9.61 2.51 14.36
CA LYS A 27 -10.74 2.18 15.23
C LYS A 27 -10.70 0.72 15.73
N PHE A 28 -10.30 -0.22 14.86
CA PHE A 28 -10.18 -1.63 15.25
C PHE A 28 -8.97 -1.92 16.14
N PHE A 29 -7.86 -1.20 15.96
CA PHE A 29 -6.71 -1.32 16.86
C PHE A 29 -6.99 -0.74 18.25
N ASP A 30 -7.74 0.33 18.31
CA ASP A 30 -8.15 0.92 19.61
C ASP A 30 -9.01 -0.06 20.42
N TYR A 31 -9.86 -0.86 19.78
CA TYR A 31 -10.65 -1.91 20.46
C TYR A 31 -9.81 -3.05 21.06
N THR A 32 -8.59 -3.26 20.59
CA THR A 32 -7.70 -4.32 21.12
C THR A 32 -6.87 -3.87 22.31
N SER A 33 -6.84 -2.57 22.58
CA SER A 33 -6.08 -1.99 23.68
C SER A 33 -6.56 -2.54 25.03
N GLY A 34 -5.68 -3.22 25.76
CA GLY A 34 -5.99 -3.86 27.05
C GLY A 34 -6.58 -5.28 26.96
N MET A 35 -6.89 -5.82 25.77
CA MET A 35 -7.32 -7.20 25.62
C MET A 35 -6.12 -8.15 25.69
N LYS A 36 -6.29 -9.25 26.43
CA LYS A 36 -5.32 -10.34 26.51
C LYS A 36 -5.66 -11.46 25.54
N ASP A 37 -4.66 -12.23 25.12
CA ASP A 37 -4.81 -13.42 24.27
C ASP A 37 -5.47 -13.14 22.91
N VAL A 38 -5.16 -12.00 22.31
CA VAL A 38 -5.64 -11.60 20.99
C VAL A 38 -4.63 -11.97 19.91
N ILE A 39 -5.09 -12.64 18.85
CA ILE A 39 -4.29 -12.86 17.63
C ILE A 39 -4.67 -11.78 16.62
N SER A 40 -3.70 -10.97 16.21
CA SER A 40 -3.95 -9.90 15.25
C SER A 40 -3.54 -10.32 13.83
N LEU A 41 -4.54 -10.48 12.96
CA LEU A 41 -4.37 -10.59 11.51
C LEU A 41 -4.67 -9.25 10.80
N GLY A 42 -4.85 -8.18 11.57
CA GLY A 42 -5.20 -6.85 11.04
C GLY A 42 -3.99 -5.99 10.69
N VAL A 43 -2.82 -6.27 11.25
CA VAL A 43 -1.62 -5.45 11.05
C VAL A 43 -1.06 -5.62 9.65
N GLY A 44 -0.78 -4.52 8.97
CA GLY A 44 -0.23 -4.50 7.62
C GLY A 44 1.29 -4.26 7.60
N GLU A 45 2.04 -4.98 8.44
CA GLU A 45 3.51 -4.87 8.47
C GLU A 45 4.17 -6.25 8.60
N PRO A 46 5.43 -6.38 8.12
CA PRO A 46 6.25 -7.58 8.30
C PRO A 46 6.38 -7.95 9.77
N ASP A 47 6.33 -9.25 10.07
CA ASP A 47 6.66 -9.80 11.40
C ASP A 47 8.15 -10.09 11.58
N PHE A 48 8.92 -9.88 10.53
CA PHE A 48 10.38 -9.97 10.58
C PHE A 48 11.00 -8.67 11.11
N VAL A 49 12.14 -8.82 11.75
CA VAL A 49 13.01 -7.68 12.07
C VAL A 49 13.84 -7.33 10.83
N THR A 50 14.10 -6.05 10.61
CA THR A 50 15.06 -5.60 9.57
C THR A 50 16.35 -6.42 9.62
N PRO A 51 16.86 -6.94 8.49
CA PRO A 51 18.04 -7.81 8.47
C PRO A 51 19.23 -7.25 9.26
N GLN A 52 19.96 -8.13 9.97
CA GLN A 52 21.06 -7.72 10.85
C GLN A 52 22.09 -6.88 10.10
N ILE A 53 22.50 -7.34 8.90
CA ILE A 53 23.49 -6.65 8.07
C ILE A 53 23.09 -5.21 7.72
N VAL A 54 21.79 -4.94 7.56
CA VAL A 54 21.24 -3.60 7.30
C VAL A 54 21.31 -2.75 8.59
N ARG A 55 20.97 -3.34 9.74
CA ARG A 55 21.06 -2.65 11.05
C ARG A 55 22.51 -2.31 11.40
N ASP A 56 23.43 -3.22 11.16
CA ASP A 56 24.86 -3.01 11.42
C ASP A 56 25.44 -1.87 10.56
N ALA A 57 25.00 -1.73 9.30
CA ALA A 57 25.39 -0.61 8.46
C ALA A 57 24.98 0.75 9.07
N CYS A 58 23.79 0.80 9.70
CA CYS A 58 23.34 2.02 10.40
C CYS A 58 24.14 2.31 11.66
N VAL A 59 24.44 1.29 12.47
CA VAL A 59 25.29 1.44 13.67
C VAL A 59 26.66 1.98 13.23
N ALA A 60 27.28 1.40 12.23
CA ALA A 60 28.57 1.85 11.69
C ALA A 60 28.52 3.30 11.15
N ALA A 61 27.39 3.72 10.58
CA ALA A 61 27.21 5.09 10.12
C ALA A 61 27.08 6.08 11.30
N LEU A 62 26.36 5.69 12.35
CA LEU A 62 26.24 6.49 13.60
C LEU A 62 27.58 6.63 14.29
N ASP A 63 28.37 5.56 14.41
CA ASP A 63 29.71 5.57 15.00
C ASP A 63 30.68 6.50 14.23
N LYS A 64 30.47 6.66 12.92
CA LYS A 64 31.19 7.62 12.07
C LYS A 64 30.62 9.05 12.12
N GLY A 65 29.63 9.32 12.97
CA GLY A 65 29.02 10.65 13.12
C GLY A 65 28.15 11.11 11.93
N ARG A 66 27.63 10.19 11.13
CA ARG A 66 26.73 10.55 10.00
C ARG A 66 25.34 10.92 10.53
N THR A 67 25.18 12.15 11.00
CA THR A 67 23.94 12.63 11.65
C THR A 67 23.43 13.96 11.12
N THR A 68 23.97 14.43 9.98
CA THR A 68 23.62 15.69 9.35
C THR A 68 22.59 15.51 8.24
N TYR A 69 22.03 16.62 7.76
CA TYR A 69 21.14 16.60 6.59
C TYR A 69 21.82 16.01 5.36
N THR A 70 21.01 15.35 4.53
CA THR A 70 21.41 14.93 3.19
C THR A 70 20.97 15.95 2.13
N SER A 71 21.25 15.68 0.85
CA SER A 71 20.54 16.36 -0.24
C SER A 71 19.03 16.22 -0.06
N ASN A 72 18.27 17.27 -0.43
CA ASN A 72 16.81 17.25 -0.35
C ASN A 72 16.21 16.08 -1.17
N ALA A 73 16.77 15.77 -2.34
CA ALA A 73 16.31 14.64 -3.15
C ALA A 73 16.73 13.26 -2.59
N GLY A 74 17.54 13.23 -1.54
CA GLY A 74 18.13 12.03 -0.96
C GLY A 74 19.62 11.87 -1.31
N MET A 75 20.28 10.93 -0.64
CA MET A 75 21.69 10.61 -0.87
C MET A 75 21.91 10.21 -2.34
N PRO A 76 22.92 10.77 -3.04
CA PRO A 76 23.20 10.43 -4.45
C PRO A 76 23.40 8.91 -4.64
N GLU A 77 24.16 8.28 -3.76
CA GLU A 77 24.45 6.85 -3.82
C GLU A 77 23.20 5.99 -3.69
N LEU A 78 22.21 6.44 -2.90
CA LEU A 78 20.93 5.75 -2.78
C LEU A 78 20.08 5.94 -4.04
N ARG A 79 20.05 7.13 -4.62
CA ARG A 79 19.30 7.41 -5.86
C ARG A 79 19.85 6.60 -7.04
N GLU A 80 21.18 6.49 -7.14
CA GLU A 80 21.86 5.63 -8.12
C GLU A 80 21.49 4.15 -7.91
N ALA A 81 21.54 3.68 -6.66
CA ALA A 81 21.18 2.30 -6.32
C ALA A 81 19.70 1.99 -6.62
N ILE A 82 18.79 2.93 -6.37
CA ILE A 82 17.36 2.79 -6.71
C ILE A 82 17.19 2.70 -8.24
N SER A 83 17.84 3.58 -9.00
CA SER A 83 17.78 3.55 -10.47
C SER A 83 18.30 2.23 -11.05
N GLY A 84 19.44 1.75 -10.56
CA GLY A 84 19.99 0.44 -10.94
C GLY A 84 19.03 -0.70 -10.60
N TYR A 85 18.49 -0.71 -9.38
CA TYR A 85 17.53 -1.72 -8.93
C TYR A 85 16.27 -1.78 -9.82
N LEU A 86 15.68 -0.64 -10.20
CA LEU A 86 14.51 -0.62 -11.08
C LEU A 86 14.85 -1.04 -12.51
N SER A 87 16.03 -0.67 -13.00
CA SER A 87 16.51 -1.14 -14.31
C SER A 87 16.63 -2.66 -14.35
N ASP A 88 17.17 -3.28 -13.29
CA ASP A 88 17.39 -4.72 -13.20
C ASP A 88 16.09 -5.50 -12.92
N SER A 89 15.20 -4.97 -12.07
CA SER A 89 13.98 -5.67 -11.64
C SER A 89 12.84 -5.56 -12.63
N CYS A 90 12.61 -4.40 -13.24
CA CYS A 90 11.47 -4.16 -14.13
C CYS A 90 11.83 -3.51 -15.48
N GLY A 91 13.11 -3.36 -15.81
CA GLY A 91 13.57 -2.88 -17.11
C GLY A 91 13.32 -1.38 -17.35
N VAL A 92 13.08 -0.59 -16.29
CA VAL A 92 12.82 0.86 -16.40
C VAL A 92 13.99 1.62 -15.79
N SER A 93 14.72 2.38 -16.61
CA SER A 93 15.83 3.21 -16.15
C SER A 93 15.37 4.65 -15.92
N TYR A 94 15.82 5.23 -14.79
CA TYR A 94 15.57 6.62 -14.41
C TYR A 94 16.89 7.35 -14.19
N ASP A 95 16.92 8.63 -14.56
CA ASP A 95 18.06 9.51 -14.23
C ASP A 95 18.09 9.74 -12.70
N PRO A 96 19.11 9.27 -11.98
CA PRO A 96 19.17 9.41 -10.53
C PRO A 96 19.20 10.88 -10.06
N ASP A 97 19.61 11.82 -10.90
CA ASP A 97 19.68 13.23 -10.52
C ASP A 97 18.36 13.97 -10.64
N ASN A 98 17.51 13.59 -11.59
CA ASN A 98 16.34 14.37 -11.96
C ASN A 98 15.01 13.56 -11.92
N GLU A 99 15.05 12.22 -11.94
CA GLU A 99 13.89 11.36 -12.02
C GLU A 99 13.69 10.49 -10.76
N VAL A 100 14.50 10.67 -9.70
CA VAL A 100 14.43 9.92 -8.44
C VAL A 100 14.35 10.86 -7.25
N LEU A 101 13.37 10.65 -6.37
CA LEU A 101 13.20 11.36 -5.11
C LEU A 101 13.06 10.38 -3.95
N VAL A 102 13.94 10.46 -2.95
CA VAL A 102 13.83 9.69 -1.70
C VAL A 102 12.90 10.41 -0.75
N THR A 103 11.95 9.67 -0.17
CA THR A 103 10.86 10.22 0.64
C THR A 103 10.76 9.57 2.02
N VAL A 104 9.99 10.16 2.93
CA VAL A 104 9.68 9.63 4.27
C VAL A 104 8.61 8.53 4.13
N GLY A 105 9.00 7.41 3.54
CA GLY A 105 8.15 6.30 3.12
C GLY A 105 7.35 6.62 1.85
N SER A 106 6.76 5.59 1.24
CA SER A 106 5.90 5.71 0.06
C SER A 106 4.66 6.58 0.31
N SER A 107 4.20 6.69 1.56
CA SER A 107 3.07 7.54 1.92
C SER A 107 3.32 9.02 1.64
N GLU A 108 4.54 9.52 1.91
CA GLU A 108 4.91 10.88 1.54
C GLU A 108 5.00 11.04 0.01
N ALA A 109 5.57 10.06 -0.69
CA ALA A 109 5.64 10.12 -2.15
C ALA A 109 4.26 10.30 -2.80
N ILE A 110 3.25 9.58 -2.30
CA ILE A 110 1.86 9.69 -2.77
C ILE A 110 1.28 11.07 -2.44
N ASP A 111 1.47 11.55 -1.20
CA ASP A 111 0.98 12.87 -0.77
C ASP A 111 1.60 14.01 -1.60
N LEU A 112 2.92 13.98 -1.80
CA LEU A 112 3.63 14.95 -2.61
C LEU A 112 3.15 14.95 -4.07
N ALA A 113 2.96 13.76 -4.66
CA ALA A 113 2.49 13.62 -6.02
C ALA A 113 1.08 14.20 -6.20
N LEU A 114 0.16 13.83 -5.30
CA LEU A 114 -1.21 14.32 -5.36
C LEU A 114 -1.29 15.83 -5.11
N ARG A 115 -0.54 16.37 -4.16
CA ARG A 115 -0.42 17.83 -3.97
C ARG A 115 0.16 18.57 -5.17
N ALA A 116 1.11 17.95 -5.89
CA ALA A 116 1.70 18.56 -7.08
C ALA A 116 0.77 18.54 -8.30
N LEU A 117 -0.16 17.57 -8.35
CA LEU A 117 -1.02 17.32 -9.50
C LEU A 117 -2.44 17.88 -9.35
N ILE A 118 -3.02 17.87 -8.15
CA ILE A 118 -4.43 18.19 -7.94
C ILE A 118 -4.67 19.70 -7.94
N THR A 119 -5.70 20.10 -8.69
CA THR A 119 -6.39 21.38 -8.57
C THR A 119 -7.87 21.14 -8.27
N GLU A 120 -8.57 22.15 -7.75
CA GLU A 120 -10.00 22.06 -7.45
C GLU A 120 -10.80 21.62 -8.67
N GLY A 121 -11.64 20.59 -8.50
CA GLY A 121 -12.46 20.01 -9.55
C GLY A 121 -11.81 18.82 -10.30
N ASP A 122 -10.51 18.54 -10.11
CA ASP A 122 -9.88 17.36 -10.68
C ASP A 122 -10.41 16.07 -10.04
N GLU A 123 -10.63 15.06 -10.87
CA GLU A 123 -11.00 13.71 -10.44
C GLU A 123 -9.78 12.78 -10.45
N ILE A 124 -9.62 12.06 -9.34
CA ILE A 124 -8.57 11.06 -9.16
C ILE A 124 -9.22 9.69 -9.10
N VAL A 125 -8.93 8.86 -10.09
CA VAL A 125 -9.56 7.56 -10.27
C VAL A 125 -8.77 6.49 -9.51
N ILE A 126 -9.47 5.67 -8.71
CA ILE A 126 -8.88 4.72 -7.77
C ILE A 126 -9.61 3.39 -7.88
N PRO A 127 -8.97 2.29 -8.33
CA PRO A 127 -9.55 0.95 -8.24
C PRO A 127 -9.81 0.55 -6.79
N GLU A 128 -11.01 0.05 -6.49
CA GLU A 128 -11.43 -0.41 -5.16
C GLU A 128 -11.77 -1.91 -5.17
N PRO A 129 -11.48 -2.66 -4.09
CA PRO A 129 -10.91 -2.20 -2.82
C PRO A 129 -9.42 -1.84 -2.93
N CYS A 130 -8.99 -0.84 -2.14
CA CYS A 130 -7.63 -0.31 -2.18
C CYS A 130 -7.12 0.14 -0.80
N TYR A 131 -5.85 0.56 -0.75
CA TYR A 131 -5.29 1.13 0.47
C TYR A 131 -6.04 2.40 0.90
N ILE A 132 -6.43 2.44 2.17
CA ILE A 132 -7.39 3.41 2.74
C ILE A 132 -6.95 4.87 2.68
N SER A 133 -5.66 5.15 2.47
CA SER A 133 -5.14 6.52 2.52
C SER A 133 -5.29 7.29 1.21
N TYR A 134 -5.56 6.63 0.07
CA TYR A 134 -5.61 7.33 -1.22
C TYR A 134 -6.74 8.35 -1.26
N SER A 135 -7.97 7.94 -1.02
CA SER A 135 -9.13 8.84 -1.05
C SER A 135 -9.03 10.01 -0.05
N PRO A 136 -8.61 9.82 1.22
CA PRO A 136 -8.35 10.91 2.13
C PRO A 136 -7.29 11.91 1.66
N ILE A 137 -6.18 11.44 1.08
CA ILE A 137 -5.13 12.34 0.56
C ILE A 137 -5.65 13.14 -0.64
N VAL A 138 -6.40 12.52 -1.55
CA VAL A 138 -7.07 13.20 -2.67
C VAL A 138 -7.99 14.30 -2.14
N PHE A 139 -8.83 13.99 -1.16
CA PHE A 139 -9.76 14.95 -0.55
C PHE A 139 -9.02 16.12 0.11
N LEU A 140 -7.94 15.85 0.85
CA LEU A 140 -7.10 16.89 1.46
C LEU A 140 -6.41 17.78 0.42
N GLY A 141 -6.11 17.24 -0.76
CA GLY A 141 -5.58 17.98 -1.90
C GLY A 141 -6.63 18.82 -2.66
N GLY A 142 -7.90 18.74 -2.29
CA GLY A 142 -9.01 19.44 -2.97
C GLY A 142 -9.54 18.73 -4.23
N GLY A 143 -9.11 17.49 -4.49
CA GLY A 143 -9.61 16.65 -5.57
C GLY A 143 -10.82 15.82 -5.17
N THR A 144 -11.45 15.19 -6.17
CA THR A 144 -12.56 14.25 -5.98
C THR A 144 -12.10 12.83 -6.24
N PRO A 145 -12.09 11.92 -5.25
CA PRO A 145 -11.79 10.52 -5.48
C PRO A 145 -12.94 9.83 -6.21
N VAL A 146 -12.63 9.06 -7.27
CA VAL A 146 -13.60 8.31 -8.08
C VAL A 146 -13.25 6.83 -8.01
N GLY A 147 -14.05 6.04 -7.29
CA GLY A 147 -13.83 4.59 -7.12
C GLY A 147 -14.22 3.80 -8.38
N VAL A 148 -13.37 2.85 -8.77
CA VAL A 148 -13.65 1.84 -9.80
C VAL A 148 -13.68 0.47 -9.14
N GLU A 149 -14.84 -0.14 -9.05
CA GLU A 149 -14.98 -1.44 -8.38
C GLU A 149 -14.25 -2.56 -9.13
N THR A 150 -13.51 -3.36 -8.38
CA THR A 150 -12.90 -4.62 -8.84
C THR A 150 -13.53 -5.79 -8.08
N PHE A 151 -13.61 -6.95 -8.70
CA PHE A 151 -14.42 -8.06 -8.20
C PHE A 151 -13.61 -9.35 -8.04
N ALA A 152 -13.95 -10.13 -7.03
CA ALA A 152 -13.32 -11.43 -6.75
C ALA A 152 -13.40 -12.41 -7.94
N LYS A 153 -14.51 -12.40 -8.70
CA LYS A 153 -14.66 -13.21 -9.93
C LYS A 153 -13.63 -12.90 -11.01
N HIS A 154 -13.00 -11.74 -10.95
CA HIS A 154 -11.91 -11.30 -11.82
C HIS A 154 -10.59 -11.18 -11.07
N GLN A 155 -10.45 -11.85 -9.91
CA GLN A 155 -9.25 -11.80 -9.06
C GLN A 155 -8.87 -10.38 -8.62
N PHE A 156 -9.86 -9.50 -8.49
CA PHE A 156 -9.70 -8.07 -8.19
C PHE A 156 -8.80 -7.31 -9.17
N LYS A 157 -8.69 -7.78 -10.42
CA LYS A 157 -8.01 -7.10 -11.51
C LYS A 157 -8.83 -5.93 -12.02
N LEU A 158 -8.18 -4.79 -12.25
CA LEU A 158 -8.82 -3.65 -12.92
C LEU A 158 -9.14 -4.01 -14.38
N LYS A 159 -10.38 -3.79 -14.78
CA LYS A 159 -10.83 -3.99 -16.17
C LYS A 159 -10.98 -2.65 -16.89
N ALA A 160 -10.50 -2.60 -18.14
CA ALA A 160 -10.52 -1.36 -18.93
C ALA A 160 -11.94 -0.81 -19.15
N ASP A 161 -12.94 -1.68 -19.31
CA ASP A 161 -14.33 -1.24 -19.49
C ASP A 161 -14.87 -0.60 -18.22
N ALA A 162 -14.62 -1.18 -17.05
CA ALA A 162 -15.00 -0.60 -15.77
C ALA A 162 -14.30 0.76 -15.53
N LEU A 163 -13.01 0.87 -15.91
CA LEU A 163 -12.30 2.14 -15.84
C LEU A 163 -12.91 3.17 -16.80
N ARG A 164 -13.17 2.79 -18.06
CA ARG A 164 -13.73 3.69 -19.09
C ARG A 164 -15.08 4.29 -18.68
N GLU A 165 -15.93 3.50 -18.03
CA GLU A 165 -17.25 3.96 -17.53
C GLU A 165 -17.16 5.05 -16.46
N LYS A 166 -16.06 5.10 -15.71
CA LYS A 166 -15.84 6.08 -14.63
C LYS A 166 -15.10 7.33 -15.07
N LEU A 167 -14.43 7.29 -16.23
CA LEU A 167 -13.65 8.43 -16.71
C LEU A 167 -14.55 9.54 -17.25
N THR A 168 -14.29 10.76 -16.80
CA THR A 168 -14.88 12.01 -17.27
C THR A 168 -13.80 12.94 -17.85
N PRO A 169 -14.16 14.07 -18.46
CA PRO A 169 -13.18 15.09 -18.86
C PRO A 169 -12.37 15.70 -17.70
N ARG A 170 -12.81 15.51 -16.44
CA ARG A 170 -12.11 15.98 -15.23
C ARG A 170 -11.14 14.93 -14.67
N SER A 171 -11.20 13.70 -15.16
CA SER A 171 -10.32 12.64 -14.70
C SER A 171 -8.89 12.94 -15.14
N LYS A 172 -7.98 13.11 -14.17
CA LYS A 172 -6.60 13.57 -14.39
C LYS A 172 -5.56 12.55 -13.96
N VAL A 173 -5.80 11.86 -12.84
CA VAL A 173 -4.85 10.92 -12.26
C VAL A 173 -5.53 9.56 -12.05
N LEU A 174 -4.80 8.50 -12.39
CA LEU A 174 -5.14 7.11 -12.05
C LEU A 174 -4.15 6.62 -10.98
N VAL A 175 -4.65 6.24 -9.80
CA VAL A 175 -3.82 5.66 -8.73
C VAL A 175 -3.97 4.14 -8.76
N LEU A 176 -2.88 3.44 -8.96
CA LEU A 176 -2.80 1.98 -9.01
C LEU A 176 -2.02 1.45 -7.82
N CYS A 177 -2.43 0.31 -7.26
CA CYS A 177 -1.69 -0.41 -6.24
C CYS A 177 -1.73 -1.91 -6.55
N TYR A 178 -0.67 -2.41 -7.15
CA TYR A 178 -0.49 -3.83 -7.44
C TYR A 178 0.97 -4.23 -7.24
N PRO A 179 1.25 -5.35 -6.51
CA PRO A 179 0.29 -6.20 -5.82
C PRO A 179 -0.59 -5.45 -4.84
N ASN A 180 -1.88 -5.82 -4.79
CA ASN A 180 -2.90 -5.00 -4.15
C ASN A 180 -3.01 -5.26 -2.63
N ASN A 181 -3.14 -4.18 -1.87
CA ASN A 181 -3.67 -4.16 -0.52
C ASN A 181 -5.12 -3.63 -0.59
N PRO A 182 -6.17 -4.43 -0.27
CA PRO A 182 -6.17 -5.58 0.65
C PRO A 182 -6.19 -6.97 0.01
N THR A 183 -6.30 -7.09 -1.30
CA THR A 183 -6.74 -8.34 -1.95
C THR A 183 -5.62 -9.34 -2.27
N GLY A 184 -4.37 -8.88 -2.37
CA GLY A 184 -3.27 -9.69 -2.89
C GLY A 184 -3.35 -9.97 -4.39
N GLY A 185 -4.25 -9.28 -5.11
CA GLY A 185 -4.34 -9.36 -6.57
C GLY A 185 -3.12 -8.76 -7.26
N ILE A 186 -2.78 -9.30 -8.43
CA ILE A 186 -1.73 -8.78 -9.32
C ILE A 186 -2.31 -8.48 -10.69
N MET A 187 -1.54 -7.73 -11.49
CA MET A 187 -1.83 -7.52 -12.91
C MET A 187 -0.67 -8.06 -13.75
N THR A 188 -0.99 -8.78 -14.81
CA THR A 188 -0.01 -9.24 -15.80
C THR A 188 0.23 -8.18 -16.86
N TYR A 189 1.22 -8.39 -17.73
CA TYR A 189 1.48 -7.51 -18.86
C TYR A 189 0.24 -7.34 -19.75
N GLU A 190 -0.46 -8.43 -20.02
CA GLU A 190 -1.68 -8.47 -20.84
C GLU A 190 -2.85 -7.75 -20.17
N ASP A 191 -2.98 -7.86 -18.85
CA ASP A 191 -3.99 -7.13 -18.08
C ASP A 191 -3.75 -5.62 -18.14
N TRP A 192 -2.47 -5.18 -18.15
CA TRP A 192 -2.08 -3.79 -18.18
C TRP A 192 -2.26 -3.11 -19.54
N LEU A 193 -2.06 -3.81 -20.67
CA LEU A 193 -2.09 -3.21 -22.00
C LEU A 193 -3.36 -2.39 -22.30
N PRO A 194 -4.59 -2.89 -22.03
CA PRO A 194 -5.80 -2.10 -22.30
C PRO A 194 -5.93 -0.90 -21.34
N ILE A 195 -5.39 -0.99 -20.13
CA ILE A 195 -5.37 0.14 -19.16
C ILE A 195 -4.38 1.21 -19.63
N ALA A 196 -3.20 0.81 -20.09
CA ALA A 196 -2.19 1.71 -20.62
C ALA A 196 -2.70 2.51 -21.84
N ARG A 197 -3.36 1.84 -22.79
CA ARG A 197 -3.99 2.50 -23.93
C ARG A 197 -5.02 3.53 -23.49
N LEU A 198 -5.85 3.18 -22.52
CA LEU A 198 -6.87 4.10 -22.00
C LEU A 198 -6.26 5.28 -21.25
N ALA A 199 -5.18 5.07 -20.50
CA ALA A 199 -4.43 6.14 -19.84
C ALA A 199 -3.82 7.12 -20.86
N GLU A 200 -3.31 6.61 -22.00
CA GLU A 200 -2.81 7.44 -23.10
C GLU A 200 -3.94 8.18 -23.81
N GLU A 201 -5.03 7.50 -24.21
CA GLU A 201 -6.20 8.08 -24.88
C GLU A 201 -6.82 9.23 -24.06
N ARG A 202 -6.81 9.11 -22.75
CA ARG A 202 -7.43 10.07 -21.80
C ARG A 202 -6.41 11.03 -21.19
N ASN A 203 -5.15 10.95 -21.60
CA ASN A 203 -4.04 11.77 -21.10
C ASN A 203 -3.93 11.75 -19.56
N LEU A 204 -4.11 10.57 -18.94
CA LEU A 204 -4.00 10.41 -17.50
C LEU A 204 -2.53 10.38 -17.06
N VAL A 205 -2.25 10.98 -15.91
CA VAL A 205 -1.04 10.70 -15.14
C VAL A 205 -1.32 9.47 -14.28
N VAL A 206 -0.37 8.55 -14.19
CA VAL A 206 -0.52 7.33 -13.40
C VAL A 206 0.40 7.39 -12.19
N ILE A 207 -0.13 7.19 -10.99
CA ILE A 207 0.64 6.91 -9.77
C ILE A 207 0.55 5.41 -9.55
N SER A 208 1.67 4.70 -9.76
CA SER A 208 1.78 3.26 -9.58
C SER A 208 2.45 2.98 -8.24
N ASP A 209 1.65 2.67 -7.22
CA ASP A 209 2.16 2.23 -5.91
C ASP A 209 2.56 0.77 -5.99
N GLU A 210 3.86 0.54 -6.08
CA GLU A 210 4.51 -0.76 -6.24
C GLU A 210 5.21 -1.24 -4.97
N ILE A 211 4.76 -0.76 -3.79
CA ILE A 211 5.37 -1.08 -2.48
C ILE A 211 5.43 -2.59 -2.17
N TYR A 212 4.59 -3.38 -2.83
CA TYR A 212 4.55 -4.83 -2.71
C TYR A 212 5.18 -5.57 -3.90
N SER A 213 5.87 -4.89 -4.83
CA SER A 213 6.43 -5.50 -6.05
C SER A 213 7.26 -6.75 -5.80
N GLU A 214 8.12 -6.73 -4.77
CA GLU A 214 8.94 -7.87 -4.38
C GLU A 214 8.13 -9.03 -3.77
N LEU A 215 6.98 -8.74 -3.19
CA LEU A 215 6.09 -9.76 -2.62
C LEU A 215 5.13 -10.27 -3.70
N SER A 216 5.67 -10.79 -4.79
CA SER A 216 4.94 -11.46 -5.87
C SER A 216 5.26 -12.96 -5.86
N TYR A 217 4.23 -13.80 -5.92
CA TYR A 217 4.36 -15.25 -5.75
C TYR A 217 4.01 -15.96 -7.06
N GLY A 218 5.03 -16.37 -7.79
CA GLY A 218 4.89 -17.01 -9.11
C GLY A 218 5.43 -16.08 -10.20
N ASP A 219 4.53 -15.34 -10.86
CA ASP A 219 4.95 -14.39 -11.90
C ASP A 219 5.65 -13.18 -11.29
N LYS A 220 6.68 -12.68 -11.99
CA LYS A 220 7.34 -11.44 -11.61
C LYS A 220 6.37 -10.27 -11.72
N HIS A 221 6.52 -9.30 -10.83
CA HIS A 221 5.83 -8.03 -10.92
C HIS A 221 6.11 -7.34 -12.27
N VAL A 222 5.05 -6.80 -12.87
CA VAL A 222 5.15 -5.97 -14.08
C VAL A 222 4.87 -4.52 -13.67
N SER A 223 5.89 -3.69 -13.66
CA SER A 223 5.74 -2.26 -13.41
C SER A 223 4.91 -1.62 -14.51
N PHE A 224 3.94 -0.78 -14.14
CA PHE A 224 3.15 -0.06 -15.14
C PHE A 224 4.00 0.86 -16.02
N ALA A 225 5.08 1.41 -15.46
CA ALA A 225 6.04 2.25 -16.20
C ALA A 225 6.84 1.49 -17.27
N SER A 226 6.89 0.14 -17.20
CA SER A 226 7.60 -0.67 -18.20
C SER A 226 6.83 -0.87 -19.51
N LEU A 227 5.56 -0.51 -19.53
CA LEU A 227 4.73 -0.62 -20.72
C LEU A 227 5.07 0.47 -21.75
N PRO A 228 4.91 0.21 -23.05
CA PRO A 228 5.20 1.20 -24.09
C PRO A 228 4.45 2.52 -23.85
N GLY A 229 5.18 3.66 -23.86
CA GLY A 229 4.61 4.99 -23.69
C GLY A 229 4.15 5.33 -22.26
N MET A 230 4.43 4.46 -21.27
CA MET A 230 3.96 4.69 -19.91
C MET A 230 5.00 5.32 -18.99
N LYS A 231 6.30 5.20 -19.26
CA LYS A 231 7.34 5.84 -18.44
C LYS A 231 7.14 7.36 -18.32
N GLU A 232 6.76 8.00 -19.42
CA GLU A 232 6.63 9.47 -19.53
C GLU A 232 5.40 10.03 -18.81
N ARG A 233 4.51 9.16 -18.31
CA ARG A 233 3.29 9.55 -17.60
C ARG A 233 3.06 8.81 -16.28
N THR A 234 3.99 7.97 -15.86
CA THR A 234 3.88 7.16 -14.64
C THR A 234 4.87 7.63 -13.58
N LEU A 235 4.36 7.87 -12.38
CA LEU A 235 5.14 7.96 -11.17
C LEU A 235 5.12 6.59 -10.49
N VAL A 236 6.24 5.91 -10.46
CA VAL A 236 6.43 4.70 -9.65
C VAL A 236 6.71 5.13 -8.22
N VAL A 237 5.90 4.66 -7.29
CA VAL A 237 6.07 4.84 -5.85
C VAL A 237 6.43 3.50 -5.24
N ASN A 238 7.51 3.45 -4.48
CA ASN A 238 7.95 2.22 -3.82
C ASN A 238 8.73 2.56 -2.54
N GLY A 239 9.29 1.56 -1.89
CA GLY A 239 10.08 1.76 -0.67
C GLY A 239 10.52 0.46 -0.03
N PHE A 240 11.08 0.58 1.16
CA PHE A 240 11.76 -0.51 1.85
C PHE A 240 10.91 -1.14 2.96
N SER A 241 9.75 -0.55 3.25
CA SER A 241 8.90 -0.94 4.37
C SER A 241 8.48 -2.40 4.35
N LYS A 242 8.16 -2.96 3.16
CA LYS A 242 7.54 -4.28 3.04
C LYS A 242 8.56 -5.35 2.67
N ALA A 243 9.32 -5.15 1.60
CA ALA A 243 10.31 -6.11 1.12
C ALA A 243 11.46 -6.35 2.11
N PHE A 244 11.87 -5.31 2.83
CA PHE A 244 13.04 -5.36 3.73
C PHE A 244 12.69 -5.24 5.22
N ALA A 245 11.41 -5.39 5.59
CA ALA A 245 10.94 -5.27 6.98
C ALA A 245 11.38 -3.93 7.64
N MET A 246 11.17 -2.81 6.94
CA MET A 246 11.66 -1.49 7.33
C MET A 246 10.54 -0.48 7.58
N THR A 247 9.39 -0.90 8.12
CA THR A 247 8.23 -0.01 8.33
C THR A 247 8.55 1.18 9.23
N GLY A 248 9.29 0.98 10.31
CA GLY A 248 9.66 2.01 11.28
C GLY A 248 10.79 2.96 10.81
N TRP A 249 11.53 2.62 9.76
CA TRP A 249 12.64 3.44 9.24
C TRP A 249 12.18 4.65 8.44
N ARG A 250 10.93 4.63 7.98
CA ARG A 250 10.32 5.70 7.21
C ARG A 250 11.13 6.11 5.99
N VAL A 251 11.43 5.18 5.09
CA VAL A 251 12.13 5.44 3.84
C VAL A 251 11.41 4.79 2.66
N GLY A 252 11.19 5.59 1.64
CA GLY A 252 10.62 5.20 0.36
C GLY A 252 11.16 6.08 -0.74
N TYR A 253 10.63 5.94 -1.93
CA TYR A 253 11.05 6.73 -3.08
C TYR A 253 9.94 6.85 -4.12
N ALA A 254 10.09 7.88 -4.96
CA ALA A 254 9.32 8.08 -6.17
C ALA A 254 10.27 8.17 -7.36
N CYS A 255 9.90 7.52 -8.47
CA CYS A 255 10.61 7.60 -9.73
C CYS A 255 9.62 7.93 -10.86
N GLY A 256 9.92 8.93 -11.69
CA GLY A 256 8.98 9.36 -12.72
C GLY A 256 9.48 10.54 -13.55
N PRO A 257 8.57 11.14 -14.33
CA PRO A 257 8.90 12.28 -15.19
C PRO A 257 9.59 13.41 -14.43
N ARG A 258 10.65 13.94 -14.99
CA ARG A 258 11.49 14.99 -14.39
C ARG A 258 10.69 16.18 -13.86
N GLU A 259 9.71 16.63 -14.60
CA GLU A 259 8.87 17.78 -14.25
C GLU A 259 8.04 17.51 -12.99
N LEU A 260 7.50 16.28 -12.86
CA LEU A 260 6.74 15.87 -11.70
C LEU A 260 7.65 15.71 -10.48
N ILE A 261 8.81 15.05 -10.63
CA ILE A 261 9.79 14.91 -9.55
C ILE A 261 10.26 16.30 -9.07
N ALA A 262 10.53 17.23 -9.98
CA ALA A 262 10.93 18.61 -9.63
C ALA A 262 9.80 19.35 -8.88
N ALA A 263 8.54 19.14 -9.24
CA ALA A 263 7.40 19.74 -8.54
C ALA A 263 7.23 19.13 -7.12
N MET A 264 7.34 17.80 -6.99
CA MET A 264 7.32 17.11 -5.72
C MET A 264 8.45 17.55 -4.78
N LEU A 265 9.67 17.68 -5.33
CA LEU A 265 10.84 18.13 -4.58
C LEU A 265 10.65 19.56 -4.00
N LYS A 266 9.96 20.46 -4.69
CA LYS A 266 9.63 21.80 -4.15
C LYS A 266 8.78 21.70 -2.90
N ILE A 267 7.81 20.79 -2.85
CA ILE A 267 6.97 20.60 -1.66
C ILE A 267 7.78 19.91 -0.56
N HIS A 268 8.49 18.84 -0.89
CA HIS A 268 9.30 18.04 0.03
C HIS A 268 10.30 18.89 0.83
N GLN A 269 11.05 19.77 0.15
CA GLN A 269 12.06 20.62 0.80
C GLN A 269 11.48 21.61 1.82
N TYR A 270 10.21 22.03 1.66
CA TYR A 270 9.55 22.94 2.59
C TYR A 270 8.78 22.21 3.71
N THR A 271 8.49 20.91 3.55
CA THR A 271 7.74 20.13 4.54
C THR A 271 8.66 19.32 5.47
N VAL A 272 9.62 18.59 4.93
CA VAL A 272 10.50 17.71 5.70
C VAL A 272 11.99 17.90 5.41
N MET A 273 12.35 18.69 4.40
CA MET A 273 13.71 18.99 3.96
C MET A 273 14.41 17.77 3.31
N CYS A 274 14.56 16.67 3.99
CA CYS A 274 15.09 15.40 3.46
C CYS A 274 14.57 14.23 4.29
N ALA A 275 14.58 13.02 3.73
CA ALA A 275 14.30 11.80 4.49
C ALA A 275 15.37 11.56 5.57
N PRO A 276 15.06 10.85 6.68
CA PRO A 276 16.01 10.55 7.75
C PRO A 276 17.26 9.83 7.24
N ILE A 277 18.45 10.35 7.55
CA ILE A 277 19.72 9.81 7.04
C ILE A 277 19.92 8.33 7.40
N MET A 278 19.51 7.91 8.61
CA MET A 278 19.63 6.50 9.01
C MET A 278 18.72 5.59 8.17
N GLY A 279 17.53 6.05 7.81
CA GLY A 279 16.66 5.35 6.86
C GLY A 279 17.31 5.20 5.49
N GLN A 280 17.95 6.26 5.01
CA GLN A 280 18.64 6.23 3.72
C GLN A 280 19.87 5.30 3.72
N VAL A 281 20.65 5.30 4.79
CA VAL A 281 21.77 4.35 4.97
C VAL A 281 21.27 2.91 4.98
N ALA A 282 20.20 2.63 5.74
CA ALA A 282 19.57 1.33 5.78
C ALA A 282 19.04 0.89 4.40
N ALA A 283 18.39 1.80 3.68
CA ALA A 283 17.87 1.55 2.34
C ALA A 283 18.99 1.20 1.35
N LEU A 284 20.08 1.96 1.37
CA LEU A 284 21.26 1.68 0.53
C LEU A 284 21.86 0.29 0.86
N ALA A 285 22.07 -0.02 2.13
CA ALA A 285 22.56 -1.33 2.57
C ALA A 285 21.60 -2.45 2.16
N SER A 286 20.28 -2.22 2.21
CA SER A 286 19.29 -3.21 1.78
C SER A 286 19.44 -3.58 0.31
N LEU A 287 19.67 -2.60 -0.58
CA LEU A 287 19.88 -2.85 -2.00
C LEU A 287 21.24 -3.48 -2.31
N GLN A 288 22.27 -3.15 -1.54
CA GLN A 288 23.63 -3.64 -1.77
C GLN A 288 23.89 -5.05 -1.21
N VAL A 289 23.37 -5.34 -0.02
CA VAL A 289 23.70 -6.56 0.72
C VAL A 289 22.51 -7.26 1.38
N GLY A 290 21.32 -6.69 1.30
CA GLY A 290 20.11 -7.22 1.95
C GLY A 290 19.23 -8.11 1.08
N MET A 291 19.55 -8.30 -0.19
CA MET A 291 18.69 -8.98 -1.16
C MET A 291 18.43 -10.46 -0.81
N GLU A 292 19.44 -11.19 -0.38
CA GLU A 292 19.29 -12.60 0.00
C GLU A 292 18.34 -12.77 1.20
N GLU A 293 18.45 -11.90 2.21
CA GLU A 293 17.54 -11.92 3.37
C GLU A 293 16.10 -11.56 2.97
N LYS A 294 15.92 -10.61 2.07
CA LYS A 294 14.62 -10.27 1.47
C LYS A 294 14.00 -11.51 0.81
N ASP A 295 14.76 -12.24 -0.01
CA ASP A 295 14.26 -13.43 -0.71
C ASP A 295 13.84 -14.53 0.26
N ARG A 296 14.58 -14.73 1.36
CA ARG A 296 14.20 -15.66 2.44
C ARG A 296 12.88 -15.28 3.12
N MET A 297 12.68 -13.99 3.39
CA MET A 297 11.44 -13.49 3.98
C MET A 297 10.24 -13.70 3.02
N ILE A 298 10.41 -13.43 1.73
CA ILE A 298 9.38 -13.61 0.71
C ILE A 298 8.98 -15.08 0.57
N GLU A 299 9.94 -15.99 0.54
CA GLU A 299 9.64 -17.43 0.50
C GLU A 299 8.88 -17.89 1.75
N SER A 300 9.24 -17.39 2.93
CA SER A 300 8.50 -17.66 4.17
C SER A 300 7.04 -17.17 4.07
N TYR A 301 6.80 -15.96 3.54
CA TYR A 301 5.44 -15.47 3.30
C TYR A 301 4.68 -16.34 2.30
N ASN A 302 5.32 -16.80 1.24
CA ASN A 302 4.71 -17.68 0.25
C ASN A 302 4.26 -19.02 0.85
N GLN A 303 5.05 -19.61 1.75
CA GLN A 303 4.69 -20.83 2.48
C GLN A 303 3.49 -20.58 3.39
N ARG A 304 3.50 -19.53 4.20
CA ARG A 304 2.39 -19.14 5.07
C ARG A 304 1.12 -18.83 4.28
N ARG A 305 1.23 -18.16 3.15
CA ARG A 305 0.13 -17.88 2.22
C ARG A 305 -0.61 -19.16 1.84
N ARG A 306 0.13 -20.17 1.36
CA ARG A 306 -0.44 -21.45 0.92
C ARG A 306 -1.21 -22.13 2.04
N VAL A 307 -0.59 -22.26 3.21
CA VAL A 307 -1.22 -22.90 4.38
C VAL A 307 -2.45 -22.11 4.83
N PHE A 308 -2.33 -20.80 4.98
CA PHE A 308 -3.37 -19.95 5.52
C PHE A 308 -4.59 -19.86 4.59
N VAL A 309 -4.37 -19.65 3.28
CA VAL A 309 -5.46 -19.56 2.28
C VAL A 309 -6.18 -20.90 2.13
N GLN A 310 -5.44 -22.01 2.13
CA GLN A 310 -6.06 -23.34 2.14
C GLN A 310 -6.89 -23.56 3.41
N GLY A 311 -6.38 -23.18 4.58
CA GLY A 311 -7.09 -23.25 5.85
C GLY A 311 -8.37 -22.43 5.85
N LEU A 312 -8.34 -21.19 5.36
CA LEU A 312 -9.55 -20.34 5.21
C LEU A 312 -10.63 -21.04 4.38
N ARG A 313 -10.25 -21.62 3.23
CA ARG A 313 -11.19 -22.37 2.37
C ARG A 313 -11.77 -23.59 3.06
N GLN A 314 -10.95 -24.34 3.80
CA GLN A 314 -11.38 -25.54 4.52
C GLN A 314 -12.37 -25.24 5.65
N ILE A 315 -12.26 -24.10 6.30
CA ILE A 315 -13.20 -23.68 7.35
C ILE A 315 -14.45 -22.97 6.80
N GLY A 316 -14.62 -22.91 5.46
CA GLY A 316 -15.81 -22.36 4.83
C GLY A 316 -15.75 -20.90 4.45
N LEU A 317 -14.58 -20.25 4.47
CA LEU A 317 -14.38 -18.88 3.98
C LEU A 317 -13.79 -18.88 2.56
N PRO A 318 -14.60 -18.69 1.51
CA PRO A 318 -14.10 -18.63 0.13
C PRO A 318 -13.08 -17.50 -0.02
N CYS A 319 -11.91 -17.81 -0.54
CA CYS A 319 -10.84 -16.85 -0.75
C CYS A 319 -10.22 -17.08 -2.15
N HIS A 320 -10.08 -16.02 -2.94
CA HIS A 320 -9.26 -16.11 -4.14
C HIS A 320 -7.80 -16.35 -3.73
N GLU A 321 -6.99 -16.86 -4.64
CA GLU A 321 -5.56 -17.07 -4.37
C GLU A 321 -4.82 -15.73 -4.49
N PRO A 322 -4.34 -15.12 -3.39
CA PRO A 322 -3.53 -13.92 -3.50
C PRO A 322 -2.19 -14.25 -4.15
N GLN A 323 -1.83 -13.51 -5.18
CA GLN A 323 -0.59 -13.72 -5.93
C GLN A 323 0.51 -12.74 -5.54
N GLY A 324 0.19 -11.79 -4.64
CA GLY A 324 1.16 -10.86 -4.10
C GLY A 324 0.75 -10.26 -2.75
N ALA A 325 1.58 -9.35 -2.22
CA ALA A 325 1.50 -8.79 -0.88
C ALA A 325 1.53 -9.88 0.21
N PHE A 326 1.00 -9.62 1.39
CA PHE A 326 0.87 -10.62 2.47
C PHE A 326 -0.55 -10.59 3.08
N TYR A 327 -1.56 -10.44 2.22
CA TYR A 327 -2.96 -10.38 2.62
C TYR A 327 -3.79 -11.45 1.93
N ALA A 328 -4.72 -12.04 2.69
CA ALA A 328 -5.84 -12.82 2.20
C ALA A 328 -7.12 -11.98 2.37
N PHE A 329 -8.04 -12.09 1.40
CA PHE A 329 -9.30 -11.34 1.39
C PHE A 329 -10.47 -12.29 1.21
N PRO A 330 -10.78 -13.13 2.23
CA PRO A 330 -11.86 -14.09 2.17
C PRO A 330 -13.23 -13.42 2.21
N SER A 331 -14.19 -14.01 1.49
CA SER A 331 -15.60 -13.62 1.53
C SER A 331 -16.28 -14.16 2.78
N ILE A 332 -17.09 -13.31 3.38
CA ILE A 332 -17.97 -13.64 4.51
C ILE A 332 -19.46 -13.51 4.14
N ALA A 333 -19.75 -13.26 2.85
CA ALA A 333 -21.11 -12.92 2.39
C ALA A 333 -22.17 -13.99 2.76
N HIS A 334 -21.77 -15.28 2.82
CA HIS A 334 -22.66 -16.38 3.18
C HIS A 334 -23.11 -16.37 4.65
N THR A 335 -22.42 -15.61 5.52
CA THR A 335 -22.78 -15.49 6.95
C THR A 335 -23.97 -14.55 7.20
N GLY A 336 -24.34 -13.73 6.22
CA GLY A 336 -25.37 -12.71 6.36
C GLY A 336 -24.97 -11.50 7.24
N LEU A 337 -23.74 -11.47 7.76
CA LEU A 337 -23.21 -10.36 8.55
C LEU A 337 -22.56 -9.32 7.63
N THR A 338 -22.62 -8.04 8.01
CA THR A 338 -21.78 -7.01 7.41
C THR A 338 -20.30 -7.24 7.78
N SER A 339 -19.37 -6.73 7.00
CA SER A 339 -17.94 -6.88 7.28
C SER A 339 -17.55 -6.28 8.65
N GLU A 340 -18.20 -5.19 9.07
CA GLU A 340 -17.99 -4.60 10.41
C GLU A 340 -18.54 -5.50 11.52
N GLN A 341 -19.76 -6.01 11.36
CA GLN A 341 -20.37 -6.93 12.34
C GLN A 341 -19.55 -8.20 12.50
N PHE A 342 -19.11 -8.78 11.39
CA PHE A 342 -18.27 -9.98 11.41
C PHE A 342 -16.96 -9.75 12.14
N ALA A 343 -16.20 -8.70 11.76
CA ALA A 343 -14.92 -8.39 12.39
C ALA A 343 -15.05 -8.06 13.89
N HIS A 344 -16.10 -7.33 14.27
CA HIS A 344 -16.37 -7.01 15.67
C HIS A 344 -16.71 -8.27 16.49
N ARG A 345 -17.63 -9.12 16.01
CA ARG A 345 -17.99 -10.37 16.69
C ARG A 345 -16.81 -11.33 16.77
N LEU A 346 -16.03 -11.48 15.68
CA LEU A 346 -14.84 -12.32 15.66
C LEU A 346 -13.82 -11.87 16.73
N LEU A 347 -13.63 -10.57 16.91
CA LEU A 347 -12.77 -10.04 17.97
C LEU A 347 -13.32 -10.37 19.36
N GLN A 348 -14.60 -10.15 19.61
CA GLN A 348 -15.19 -10.34 20.94
C GLN A 348 -15.29 -11.82 21.33
N GLU A 349 -15.75 -12.66 20.42
CA GLU A 349 -16.09 -14.06 20.67
C GLU A 349 -14.88 -15.01 20.48
N ALA A 350 -14.00 -14.72 19.50
CA ALA A 350 -12.88 -15.60 19.16
C ALA A 350 -11.48 -14.97 19.42
N LYS A 351 -11.40 -13.70 19.83
CA LYS A 351 -10.13 -13.01 20.08
C LYS A 351 -9.20 -12.96 18.85
N VAL A 352 -9.79 -12.88 17.65
CA VAL A 352 -9.05 -12.72 16.39
C VAL A 352 -9.40 -11.37 15.77
N VAL A 353 -8.39 -10.57 15.45
CA VAL A 353 -8.53 -9.27 14.80
C VAL A 353 -8.36 -9.43 13.30
N THR A 354 -9.33 -8.96 12.55
CA THR A 354 -9.26 -8.78 11.08
C THR A 354 -9.69 -7.36 10.74
N VAL A 355 -9.43 -6.91 9.52
CA VAL A 355 -9.92 -5.61 9.07
C VAL A 355 -11.19 -5.81 8.23
N PRO A 356 -12.32 -5.16 8.57
CA PRO A 356 -13.53 -5.27 7.77
C PRO A 356 -13.31 -4.68 6.37
N GLY A 357 -13.86 -5.36 5.37
CA GLY A 357 -13.56 -5.04 3.97
C GLY A 357 -14.10 -3.68 3.52
N HIS A 358 -15.24 -3.22 4.06
CA HIS A 358 -15.84 -1.95 3.66
C HIS A 358 -14.91 -0.73 3.85
N VAL A 359 -13.92 -0.80 4.77
CA VAL A 359 -12.98 0.31 4.97
C VAL A 359 -12.01 0.53 3.79
N PHE A 360 -11.93 -0.45 2.87
CA PHE A 360 -11.09 -0.38 1.68
C PHE A 360 -11.84 0.12 0.43
N GLY A 361 -13.09 0.56 0.58
CA GLY A 361 -13.97 1.03 -0.50
C GLY A 361 -15.19 0.13 -0.69
N SER A 362 -16.09 0.57 -1.59
CA SER A 362 -17.39 -0.08 -1.82
C SER A 362 -17.29 -1.56 -2.23
N GLY A 363 -16.30 -1.90 -3.05
CA GLY A 363 -16.02 -3.29 -3.48
C GLY A 363 -15.52 -4.21 -2.38
N GLY A 364 -15.26 -3.70 -1.17
CA GLY A 364 -14.75 -4.47 -0.03
C GLY A 364 -15.84 -5.03 0.89
N GLU A 365 -17.09 -4.57 0.81
CA GLU A 365 -18.16 -5.12 1.65
C GLU A 365 -18.42 -6.60 1.34
N GLY A 366 -18.71 -7.39 2.37
CA GLY A 366 -18.81 -8.85 2.27
C GLY A 366 -17.48 -9.60 2.33
N PHE A 367 -16.39 -8.88 2.61
CA PHE A 367 -15.04 -9.45 2.78
C PHE A 367 -14.40 -8.98 4.09
N ILE A 368 -13.34 -9.69 4.50
CA ILE A 368 -12.43 -9.25 5.57
C ILE A 368 -10.99 -9.35 5.08
N ARG A 369 -10.10 -8.42 5.51
CA ARG A 369 -8.67 -8.55 5.25
C ARG A 369 -7.98 -9.26 6.41
N CYS A 370 -7.24 -10.32 6.08
CA CYS A 370 -6.37 -11.05 6.99
C CYS A 370 -4.92 -10.96 6.51
N SER A 371 -4.01 -10.47 7.35
CA SER A 371 -2.58 -10.53 7.09
C SER A 371 -2.04 -11.90 7.46
N TYR A 372 -1.22 -12.51 6.60
CA TYR A 372 -0.44 -13.71 6.93
C TYR A 372 1.03 -13.39 7.25
N ALA A 373 1.36 -12.12 7.47
CA ALA A 373 2.61 -11.70 8.07
C ALA A 373 2.58 -11.91 9.61
N SER A 374 2.51 -13.17 10.00
CA SER A 374 2.49 -13.66 11.39
C SER A 374 3.12 -15.04 11.43
N SER A 375 3.53 -15.52 12.61
CA SER A 375 4.08 -16.88 12.73
C SER A 375 3.07 -17.94 12.30
N GLN A 376 3.56 -19.06 11.77
CA GLN A 376 2.70 -20.17 11.34
C GLN A 376 1.81 -20.66 12.49
N VAL A 377 2.35 -20.75 13.70
CA VAL A 377 1.58 -21.17 14.90
C VAL A 377 0.41 -20.21 15.17
N GLN A 378 0.63 -18.90 15.06
CA GLN A 378 -0.46 -17.93 15.22
C GLN A 378 -1.51 -18.00 14.10
N LEU A 379 -1.10 -18.30 12.88
CA LEU A 379 -2.02 -18.46 11.74
C LEU A 379 -2.90 -19.72 11.92
N GLU A 380 -2.31 -20.83 12.34
CA GLU A 380 -3.02 -22.08 12.61
C GLU A 380 -4.01 -21.93 13.77
N GLU A 381 -3.60 -21.29 14.86
CA GLU A 381 -4.48 -20.98 16.00
C GLU A 381 -5.61 -20.01 15.59
N ALA A 382 -5.31 -18.99 14.77
CA ALA A 382 -6.34 -18.09 14.27
C ALA A 382 -7.38 -18.85 13.42
N LEU A 383 -6.96 -19.76 12.54
CA LEU A 383 -7.86 -20.57 11.74
C LEU A 383 -8.79 -21.42 12.62
N GLU A 384 -8.25 -22.05 13.69
CA GLU A 384 -9.05 -22.86 14.62
C GLU A 384 -10.06 -22.00 15.40
N ARG A 385 -9.67 -20.80 15.83
CA ARG A 385 -10.59 -19.87 16.50
C ARG A 385 -11.68 -19.37 15.55
N ILE A 386 -11.34 -19.05 14.31
CA ILE A 386 -12.31 -18.65 13.27
C ILE A 386 -13.25 -19.80 12.96
N ARG A 387 -12.76 -21.04 12.84
CA ARG A 387 -13.58 -22.23 12.62
C ARG A 387 -14.64 -22.42 13.71
N LYS A 388 -14.23 -22.30 14.98
CA LYS A 388 -15.16 -22.38 16.12
C LYS A 388 -16.20 -21.27 16.08
N PHE A 389 -15.78 -20.04 15.79
CA PHE A 389 -16.69 -18.91 15.65
C PHE A 389 -17.72 -19.13 14.54
N LEU A 390 -17.30 -19.60 13.36
CA LEU A 390 -18.20 -19.88 12.24
C LEU A 390 -19.24 -20.95 12.55
N SER A 391 -18.97 -21.90 13.47
CA SER A 391 -19.94 -22.88 13.89
C SER A 391 -21.03 -22.33 14.82
N LEU A 392 -20.90 -21.09 15.28
CA LEU A 392 -21.86 -20.44 16.19
C LEU A 392 -22.75 -19.39 15.48
N ILE A 393 -22.55 -19.17 14.17
CA ILE A 393 -23.27 -18.13 13.42
C ILE A 393 -24.02 -18.68 12.20
#